data_314cf70576c5b5e94850b9a7613fb7cb
#
_entry.id   314cf70576c5b5e94850b9a7613fb7cb
#
_cell.length_a   1.000
_cell.length_b   1.000
_cell.length_c   1.000
_cell.angle_alpha   90.00
_cell.angle_beta   90.00
_cell.angle_gamma   90.00
#
_symmetry.space_group_name_H-M   'P 1'
#
loop_
_entity.id
_entity.type
_entity.pdbx_description
1 polymer ?
#
loop_
_entity_poly.entity_id
_entity_poly.type
_entity_poly.pdbx_seq_one_letter_code
_entity_poly.pdbx_strand_id
1 'polypeptide(L)'
;MWTFAATEKSAALRTIRKTDPSRYTAICKILAEEEVEEGYETIPLEYVYDLADEGPSPEDVVFETEMKTAASRILSKLTPREERVIRRRFGIGVTDATLAAIGDEFWVTTERIRGIEAKALRKLKHPSRSRKCLPFIEEIAA
;
A
#
# COMPACT_ATOMS: atom_id res chain seq x y z
N MET A 1 -1.59 -6.85 -17.20
CA MET A 1 -2.30 -7.05 -18.47
C MET A 1 -2.28 -8.52 -18.94
N TRP A 2 -2.05 -9.49 -18.06
CA TRP A 2 -1.85 -10.93 -18.40
C TRP A 2 -2.95 -11.87 -17.90
N THR A 3 -3.96 -11.39 -17.20
CA THR A 3 -5.02 -12.23 -16.62
C THR A 3 -6.16 -12.59 -17.57
N PHE A 4 -6.35 -11.87 -18.68
CA PHE A 4 -7.45 -12.11 -19.62
C PHE A 4 -7.20 -13.32 -20.53
N ALA A 5 -5.96 -13.52 -20.98
CA ALA A 5 -5.60 -14.62 -21.90
C ALA A 5 -5.71 -16.02 -21.27
N ALA A 6 -5.45 -16.14 -19.96
CA ALA A 6 -5.52 -17.43 -19.25
C ALA A 6 -6.97 -17.93 -19.10
N THR A 7 -7.93 -17.04 -18.96
CA THR A 7 -9.35 -17.38 -18.76
C THR A 7 -10.00 -17.88 -20.05
N GLU A 8 -9.67 -17.28 -21.20
CA GLU A 8 -10.18 -17.69 -22.50
C GLU A 8 -9.60 -19.05 -22.96
N LYS A 9 -8.29 -19.27 -22.77
CA LYS A 9 -7.65 -20.57 -23.02
C LYS A 9 -8.28 -21.69 -22.19
N SER A 10 -8.61 -21.42 -20.93
CA SER A 10 -9.26 -22.38 -20.04
C SER A 10 -10.69 -22.73 -20.48
N ALA A 11 -11.47 -21.76 -21.01
CA ALA A 11 -12.82 -22.00 -21.49
C ALA A 11 -12.83 -22.85 -22.78
N ALA A 12 -11.92 -22.55 -23.72
CA ALA A 12 -11.76 -23.29 -24.96
C ALA A 12 -11.35 -24.76 -24.69
N LEU A 13 -10.41 -25.01 -23.78
CA LEU A 13 -9.97 -26.35 -23.37
C LEU A 13 -11.10 -27.15 -22.72
N ARG A 14 -11.99 -26.54 -21.94
CA ARG A 14 -13.16 -27.21 -21.35
C ARG A 14 -14.17 -27.67 -22.41
N THR A 15 -14.33 -26.91 -23.48
CA THR A 15 -15.22 -27.24 -24.60
C THR A 15 -14.65 -28.40 -25.39
N ILE A 16 -13.36 -28.37 -25.74
CA ILE A 16 -12.65 -29.42 -26.46
C ILE A 16 -12.66 -30.74 -25.68
N ARG A 17 -12.46 -30.72 -24.36
CA ARG A 17 -12.53 -31.89 -23.49
C ARG A 17 -13.86 -32.62 -23.56
N LYS A 18 -14.98 -31.89 -23.75
CA LYS A 18 -16.34 -32.48 -23.84
C LYS A 18 -16.63 -33.02 -25.24
N THR A 19 -16.07 -32.42 -26.30
CA THR A 19 -16.42 -32.71 -27.68
C THR A 19 -15.48 -33.73 -28.29
N ASP A 20 -14.19 -33.71 -27.95
CA ASP A 20 -13.18 -34.64 -28.51
C ASP A 20 -12.03 -34.87 -27.49
N PRO A 21 -12.14 -35.92 -26.66
CA PRO A 21 -11.13 -36.26 -25.64
C PRO A 21 -9.75 -36.60 -26.20
N SER A 22 -9.68 -37.13 -27.44
CA SER A 22 -8.40 -37.46 -28.07
C SER A 22 -7.62 -36.20 -28.44
N ARG A 23 -8.30 -35.19 -28.99
CA ARG A 23 -7.70 -33.88 -29.27
C ARG A 23 -7.31 -33.14 -28.00
N TYR A 24 -8.11 -33.24 -26.94
CA TYR A 24 -7.76 -32.66 -25.65
C TYR A 24 -6.45 -33.19 -25.11
N THR A 25 -6.25 -34.50 -25.16
CA THR A 25 -5.01 -35.19 -24.69
C THR A 25 -3.79 -34.76 -25.53
N ALA A 26 -3.96 -34.64 -26.85
CA ALA A 26 -2.88 -34.19 -27.74
C ALA A 26 -2.49 -32.71 -27.45
N ILE A 27 -3.47 -31.84 -27.27
CA ILE A 27 -3.23 -30.43 -26.96
C ILE A 27 -2.58 -30.27 -25.59
N CYS A 28 -3.01 -31.02 -24.56
CA CYS A 28 -2.39 -30.98 -23.24
C CYS A 28 -0.93 -31.47 -23.30
N LYS A 29 -0.63 -32.44 -24.15
CA LYS A 29 0.74 -32.93 -24.34
C LYS A 29 1.64 -31.89 -25.00
N ILE A 30 1.14 -31.21 -26.05
CA ILE A 30 1.85 -30.11 -26.72
C ILE A 30 2.09 -28.94 -25.75
N LEU A 31 1.06 -28.51 -24.96
CA LEU A 31 1.19 -27.44 -24.00
C LEU A 31 2.13 -27.79 -22.84
N ALA A 32 2.19 -29.06 -22.43
CA ALA A 32 3.15 -29.51 -21.42
C ALA A 32 4.59 -29.56 -21.96
N GLU A 33 4.76 -29.78 -23.27
CA GLU A 33 6.07 -29.74 -23.93
C GLU A 33 6.52 -28.27 -24.19
N GLU A 34 5.60 -27.34 -24.40
CA GLU A 34 5.91 -25.88 -24.54
C GLU A 34 6.20 -25.17 -23.20
N GLU A 35 5.69 -25.66 -22.07
CA GLU A 35 5.95 -25.06 -20.75
C GLU A 35 7.35 -25.38 -20.18
N VAL A 36 8.15 -26.21 -20.85
CA VAL A 36 9.48 -26.67 -20.36
C VAL A 36 10.64 -25.83 -20.92
N GLU A 37 10.40 -24.85 -21.83
CA GLU A 37 11.48 -24.06 -22.47
C GLU A 37 11.56 -22.58 -22.06
N GLU A 38 10.87 -22.10 -21.03
CA GLU A 38 11.38 -20.94 -20.31
C GLU A 38 12.41 -21.45 -19.30
N GLY A 39 13.65 -21.60 -19.79
CA GLY A 39 14.79 -22.01 -18.99
C GLY A 39 15.03 -21.03 -17.85
N TYR A 40 14.35 -21.23 -16.74
CA TYR A 40 14.82 -20.70 -15.47
C TYR A 40 16.13 -21.44 -15.19
N GLU A 41 17.25 -20.77 -15.39
CA GLU A 41 18.53 -21.24 -14.89
C GLU A 41 18.39 -21.37 -13.37
N THR A 42 18.03 -22.58 -12.91
CA THR A 42 17.96 -22.87 -11.48
C THR A 42 19.40 -22.86 -10.95
N ILE A 43 19.76 -21.78 -10.30
CA ILE A 43 21.03 -21.67 -9.58
C ILE A 43 20.92 -22.58 -8.36
N PRO A 44 21.83 -23.54 -8.15
CA PRO A 44 21.85 -24.36 -6.94
C PRO A 44 21.86 -23.47 -5.70
N LEU A 45 21.09 -23.81 -4.68
CA LEU A 45 20.94 -23.03 -3.44
C LEU A 45 22.28 -22.72 -2.77
N GLU A 46 23.29 -23.55 -2.99
CA GLU A 46 24.68 -23.37 -2.55
C GLU A 46 25.33 -22.09 -3.05
N TYR A 47 24.87 -21.52 -4.18
CA TYR A 47 25.38 -20.27 -4.74
C TYR A 47 24.57 -19.04 -4.31
N VAL A 48 23.49 -19.25 -3.55
CA VAL A 48 22.60 -18.18 -3.06
C VAL A 48 22.83 -17.96 -1.57
N TYR A 49 24.09 -17.70 -1.20
CA TYR A 49 24.49 -17.60 0.22
C TYR A 49 24.06 -16.29 0.90
N ASP A 50 23.63 -15.29 0.15
CA ASP A 50 23.39 -13.95 0.72
C ASP A 50 22.23 -13.23 0.03
N LEU A 51 21.04 -13.86 0.03
CA LEU A 51 19.81 -13.16 -0.25
C LEU A 51 19.46 -12.34 0.99
N ALA A 52 19.89 -11.08 1.00
CA ALA A 52 19.44 -10.14 2.01
C ALA A 52 17.91 -10.04 1.93
N ASP A 53 17.25 -10.19 3.06
CA ASP A 53 15.82 -9.91 3.16
C ASP A 53 15.62 -8.39 2.93
N GLU A 54 14.92 -8.04 1.84
CA GLU A 54 14.56 -6.64 1.51
C GLU A 54 13.42 -6.12 2.40
N GLY A 55 12.91 -6.95 3.31
CA GLY A 55 11.88 -6.58 4.25
C GLY A 55 12.37 -5.51 5.26
N PRO A 56 11.44 -4.74 5.85
CA PRO A 56 11.79 -3.79 6.89
C PRO A 56 12.41 -4.51 8.09
N SER A 57 13.49 -3.94 8.64
CA SER A 57 14.12 -4.52 9.82
C SER A 57 13.15 -4.52 11.02
N PRO A 58 13.35 -5.40 12.02
CA PRO A 58 12.54 -5.38 13.22
C PRO A 58 12.55 -4.01 13.93
N GLU A 59 13.66 -3.28 13.85
CA GLU A 59 13.81 -1.93 14.39
C GLU A 59 12.93 -0.93 13.64
N ASP A 60 12.90 -0.99 12.30
CA ASP A 60 12.06 -0.13 11.48
C ASP A 60 10.56 -0.32 11.77
N VAL A 61 10.15 -1.57 11.98
CA VAL A 61 8.74 -1.90 12.31
C VAL A 61 8.34 -1.32 13.67
N VAL A 62 9.22 -1.41 14.66
CA VAL A 62 8.97 -0.84 16.00
C VAL A 62 8.93 0.68 15.90
N PHE A 63 9.91 1.29 15.25
CA PHE A 63 9.99 2.73 15.05
C PHE A 63 8.74 3.30 14.35
N GLU A 64 8.32 2.67 13.27
CA GLU A 64 7.10 3.07 12.55
C GLU A 64 5.85 2.98 13.43
N THR A 65 5.75 1.95 14.25
CA THR A 65 4.63 1.74 15.17
C THR A 65 4.60 2.81 16.27
N GLU A 66 5.75 3.13 16.85
CA GLU A 66 5.88 4.18 17.86
C GLU A 66 5.57 5.56 17.28
N MET A 67 6.07 5.87 16.08
CA MET A 67 5.79 7.10 15.36
C MET A 67 4.29 7.25 15.08
N LYS A 68 3.61 6.20 14.57
CA LYS A 68 2.15 6.20 14.34
C LYS A 68 1.37 6.44 15.65
N THR A 69 1.83 5.82 16.74
CA THR A 69 1.22 6.00 18.06
C THR A 69 1.40 7.41 18.60
N ALA A 70 2.61 7.97 18.48
CA ALA A 70 2.91 9.33 18.88
C ALA A 70 2.08 10.36 18.08
N ALA A 71 2.01 10.19 16.75
CA ALA A 71 1.20 11.02 15.86
C ALA A 71 -0.29 10.98 16.27
N SER A 72 -0.86 9.80 16.51
CA SER A 72 -2.24 9.64 16.96
C SER A 72 -2.53 10.36 18.29
N ARG A 73 -1.60 10.28 19.25
CA ARG A 73 -1.71 10.98 20.56
C ARG A 73 -1.68 12.50 20.42
N ILE A 74 -0.98 13.02 19.43
CA ILE A 74 -0.91 14.46 19.18
C ILE A 74 -2.16 14.95 18.46
N LEU A 75 -2.64 14.18 17.48
CA LEU A 75 -3.86 14.47 16.75
C LEU A 75 -5.10 14.45 17.64
N SER A 76 -5.17 13.56 18.63
CA SER A 76 -6.29 13.47 19.57
C SER A 76 -6.46 14.74 20.45
N LYS A 77 -5.46 15.64 20.47
CA LYS A 77 -5.54 16.94 21.17
C LYS A 77 -6.15 18.06 20.32
N LEU A 78 -6.46 17.79 19.07
CA LEU A 78 -7.20 18.69 18.19
C LEU A 78 -8.70 18.52 18.41
N THR A 79 -9.48 19.47 17.90
CA THR A 79 -10.93 19.26 17.87
C THR A 79 -11.27 18.13 16.89
N PRO A 80 -12.36 17.36 17.10
CA PRO A 80 -12.71 16.22 16.24
C PRO A 80 -12.81 16.58 14.74
N ARG A 81 -13.20 17.83 14.46
CA ARG A 81 -13.29 18.34 13.09
C ARG A 81 -11.92 18.63 12.48
N GLU A 82 -11.03 19.25 13.24
CA GLU A 82 -9.65 19.51 12.81
C GLU A 82 -8.87 18.20 12.63
N GLU A 83 -9.03 17.25 13.53
CA GLU A 83 -8.40 15.93 13.47
C GLU A 83 -8.81 15.17 12.20
N ARG A 84 -10.11 15.09 11.88
CA ARG A 84 -10.58 14.41 10.67
C ARG A 84 -10.02 15.06 9.41
N VAL A 85 -10.02 16.40 9.33
CA VAL A 85 -9.46 17.11 8.16
C VAL A 85 -7.99 16.77 7.98
N ILE A 86 -7.18 16.79 9.05
CA ILE A 86 -5.75 16.44 8.98
C ILE A 86 -5.56 14.98 8.62
N ARG A 87 -6.29 14.04 9.22
CA ARG A 87 -6.18 12.60 8.89
C ARG A 87 -6.48 12.33 7.41
N ARG A 88 -7.56 12.93 6.88
CA ARG A 88 -7.95 12.79 5.48
C ARG A 88 -6.97 13.45 4.52
N ARG A 89 -6.38 14.59 4.92
CA ARG A 89 -5.42 15.31 4.07
C ARG A 89 -4.08 14.59 3.92
N PHE A 90 -3.60 13.98 5.00
CA PHE A 90 -2.28 13.32 5.06
C PHE A 90 -2.36 11.80 5.06
N GLY A 91 -3.52 11.20 4.88
CA GLY A 91 -3.68 9.76 4.82
C GLY A 91 -3.39 9.03 6.15
N ILE A 92 -3.55 9.67 7.30
CA ILE A 92 -3.20 9.09 8.60
C ILE A 92 -4.30 8.14 9.07
N GLY A 93 -4.12 6.85 8.79
CA GLY A 93 -5.08 5.79 9.12
C GLY A 93 -6.33 5.76 8.23
N VAL A 94 -6.37 6.58 7.18
CA VAL A 94 -7.42 6.65 6.16
C VAL A 94 -6.78 7.02 4.83
N THR A 95 -7.46 6.78 3.71
CA THR A 95 -7.00 7.22 2.40
C THR A 95 -6.91 8.74 2.34
N ASP A 96 -5.83 9.26 1.75
CA ASP A 96 -5.65 10.69 1.52
C ASP A 96 -6.69 11.25 0.54
N ALA A 97 -6.98 12.54 0.70
CA ALA A 97 -7.96 13.21 -0.13
C ALA A 97 -7.55 14.66 -0.43
N THR A 98 -8.03 15.18 -1.55
CA THR A 98 -7.85 16.59 -1.92
C THR A 98 -8.71 17.49 -1.03
N LEU A 99 -8.32 18.77 -0.90
CA LEU A 99 -9.12 19.75 -0.13
C LEU A 99 -10.53 19.90 -0.67
N ALA A 100 -10.73 19.72 -1.99
CA ALA A 100 -12.04 19.74 -2.62
C ALA A 100 -12.88 18.54 -2.16
N ALA A 101 -12.35 17.32 -2.25
CA ALA A 101 -13.05 16.11 -1.82
C ALA A 101 -13.38 16.14 -0.32
N ILE A 102 -12.48 16.67 0.52
CA ILE A 102 -12.76 16.88 1.94
C ILE A 102 -13.86 17.93 2.13
N GLY A 103 -13.85 19.00 1.31
CA GLY A 103 -14.90 20.02 1.32
C GLY A 103 -16.28 19.43 1.04
N ASP A 104 -16.39 18.60 0.04
CA ASP A 104 -17.62 17.90 -0.35
C ASP A 104 -18.10 16.95 0.76
N GLU A 105 -17.19 16.20 1.38
CA GLU A 105 -17.50 15.28 2.51
C GLU A 105 -18.07 16.05 3.73
N PHE A 106 -17.54 17.24 4.01
CA PHE A 106 -17.98 18.06 5.16
C PHE A 106 -19.03 19.11 4.83
N TRP A 107 -19.50 19.16 3.58
CA TRP A 107 -20.47 20.14 3.08
C TRP A 107 -20.02 21.59 3.30
N VAL A 108 -18.74 21.86 3.03
CA VAL A 108 -18.14 23.18 3.17
C VAL A 108 -17.24 23.49 1.98
N THR A 109 -17.00 24.77 1.75
CA THR A 109 -16.12 25.22 0.68
C THR A 109 -14.67 24.77 0.92
N THR A 110 -13.93 24.56 -0.16
CA THR A 110 -12.49 24.22 -0.13
C THR A 110 -11.69 25.24 0.69
N GLU A 111 -12.01 26.53 0.58
CA GLU A 111 -11.36 27.60 1.34
C GLU A 111 -11.60 27.47 2.86
N ARG A 112 -12.79 27.00 3.24
CA ARG A 112 -13.08 26.73 4.65
C ARG A 112 -12.25 25.58 5.20
N ILE A 113 -12.06 24.50 4.40
CA ILE A 113 -11.19 23.38 4.77
C ILE A 113 -9.74 23.84 4.90
N ARG A 114 -9.24 24.66 3.96
CA ARG A 114 -7.91 25.27 4.04
C ARG A 114 -7.69 26.06 5.31
N GLY A 115 -8.70 26.87 5.71
CA GLY A 115 -8.66 27.60 6.97
C GLY A 115 -8.63 26.69 8.21
N ILE A 116 -9.35 25.56 8.20
CA ILE A 116 -9.33 24.58 9.28
C ILE A 116 -7.96 23.88 9.34
N GLU A 117 -7.41 23.47 8.20
CA GLU A 117 -6.07 22.88 8.09
C GLU A 117 -4.99 23.80 8.66
N ALA A 118 -4.95 25.06 8.21
CA ALA A 118 -3.99 26.05 8.69
C ALA A 118 -4.07 26.27 10.20
N LYS A 119 -5.30 26.32 10.76
CA LYS A 119 -5.52 26.44 12.19
C LYS A 119 -5.05 25.22 12.96
N ALA A 120 -5.32 24.01 12.45
CA ALA A 120 -4.88 22.76 13.05
C ALA A 120 -3.35 22.65 13.04
N LEU A 121 -2.69 22.93 11.91
CA LEU A 121 -1.22 22.93 11.80
C LEU A 121 -0.57 23.94 12.74
N ARG A 122 -1.15 25.14 12.91
CA ARG A 122 -0.66 26.13 13.88
C ARG A 122 -0.74 25.62 15.31
N LYS A 123 -1.81 24.90 15.67
CA LYS A 123 -1.95 24.27 16.97
C LYS A 123 -0.94 23.15 17.19
N LEU A 124 -0.64 22.35 16.14
CA LEU A 124 0.35 21.26 16.21
C LEU A 124 1.77 21.80 16.34
N LYS A 125 2.08 22.91 15.68
CA LYS A 125 3.41 23.56 15.72
C LYS A 125 3.78 24.10 17.10
N HIS A 126 2.82 24.23 18.03
CA HIS A 126 3.08 24.76 19.37
C HIS A 126 4.08 23.85 20.12
N PRO A 127 5.11 24.42 20.80
CA PRO A 127 6.21 23.67 21.44
C PRO A 127 5.75 22.57 22.40
N SER A 128 4.66 22.77 23.14
CA SER A 128 4.10 21.77 24.06
C SER A 128 3.61 20.48 23.38
N ARG A 129 3.40 20.54 22.04
CA ARG A 129 2.94 19.40 21.25
C ARG A 129 4.05 18.87 20.34
N SER A 130 4.80 19.76 19.68
CA SER A 130 5.88 19.40 18.75
C SER A 130 7.04 18.69 19.44
N ARG A 131 7.33 19.01 20.71
CA ARG A 131 8.40 18.37 21.50
C ARG A 131 8.31 16.82 21.52
N LYS A 132 7.10 16.29 21.44
CA LYS A 132 6.88 14.83 21.44
C LYS A 132 7.20 14.16 20.10
N CYS A 133 7.33 14.93 19.02
CA CYS A 133 7.71 14.45 17.70
C CYS A 133 9.19 14.67 17.39
N LEU A 134 9.90 15.48 18.20
CA LEU A 134 11.32 15.80 17.95
C LEU A 134 12.21 14.56 17.81
N PRO A 135 12.13 13.55 18.69
CA PRO A 135 12.97 12.37 18.56
C PRO A 135 12.83 11.68 17.21
N PHE A 136 11.60 11.55 16.71
CA PHE A 136 11.33 10.91 15.41
C PHE A 136 11.80 11.74 14.21
N ILE A 137 11.84 13.09 14.35
CA ILE A 137 12.31 13.97 13.28
C ILE A 137 13.83 13.95 13.19
N GLU A 138 14.52 13.89 14.31
CA GLU A 138 15.97 13.81 14.39
C GLU A 138 16.49 12.48 13.81
N GLU A 139 15.81 11.38 14.06
CA GLU A 139 16.14 10.06 13.56
C GLU A 139 15.91 9.93 12.04
N ILE A 140 14.85 10.53 11.48
CA ILE A 140 14.61 10.57 10.03
C ILE A 140 15.60 11.48 9.30
N ALA A 141 16.15 12.49 9.99
CA ALA A 141 17.08 13.46 9.42
C ALA A 141 18.55 13.05 9.50
N ALA A 142 18.86 11.97 10.23
CA ALA A 142 20.21 11.42 10.41
C ALA A 142 20.60 10.46 9.30
#